data_03f27a351f208967aa7de603b2f848dc
#
_entry.id   03f27a351f208967aa7de603b2f848dc
#
_cell.length_a   1.000
_cell.length_b   1.000
_cell.length_c   1.000
_cell.angle_alpha   90.00
_cell.angle_beta   90.00
_cell.angle_gamma   90.00
#
_symmetry.space_group_name_H-M   'P 1'
#
loop_
_entity.id
_entity.type
_entity.pdbx_description
1 polymer ?
#
loop_
_entity_poly.entity_id
_entity_poly.type
_entity_poly.pdbx_seq_one_letter_code
_entity_poly.pdbx_strand_id
1 'polypeptide(L)'
;MFKRYDNKFFSVSAFLIFFILNTAYSRKIDFNRQIKPILSDRCFKCHGPDKSKVDAELQLTSFEAATALLPSGKRAIVPFNTKESELVRRIMSDDPHEVMPLPKSNLQLTAEEKKILVQWIAEGAEYQEHWAFISPFKYPSPLVINKAWSKTTIDDYILQKLEEKGLKPNNEATKEVIIRRLSLDLIGLPPTVEEVQNFVNDASPTAYERLVDRLLSSPHFGERMALEWLDVARYADSHGYQDDGMRNTYPYRDWVIRAFNQNLSYDKFTIWQLAGDLLPNPTLDQLIA
;
A
#
# COMPACT_ATOMS: atom_id res chain seq x y z
N MET A 1 13.24 -65.04 29.94
CA MET A 1 13.52 -65.10 28.49
C MET A 1 12.81 -63.90 27.87
N PHE A 2 13.46 -62.70 27.89
CA PHE A 2 12.92 -61.48 27.36
C PHE A 2 13.57 -61.16 26.00
N LYS A 3 12.78 -61.16 24.93
CA LYS A 3 13.22 -60.74 23.58
C LYS A 3 13.36 -59.23 23.52
N ARG A 4 14.59 -58.76 23.22
CA ARG A 4 14.87 -57.39 22.83
C ARG A 4 14.24 -57.14 21.44
N TYR A 5 13.37 -56.10 21.34
CA TYR A 5 12.94 -55.53 20.07
C TYR A 5 13.91 -54.43 19.65
N ASP A 6 14.40 -54.55 18.43
CA ASP A 6 15.38 -53.64 17.81
C ASP A 6 14.73 -52.29 17.48
N ASN A 7 15.32 -51.22 18.05
CA ASN A 7 14.94 -49.82 17.89
C ASN A 7 15.39 -49.18 16.56
N LYS A 8 15.52 -49.92 15.45
CA LYS A 8 16.04 -49.41 14.18
C LYS A 8 14.98 -48.82 13.23
N PHE A 9 13.70 -49.06 13.49
CA PHE A 9 12.64 -48.56 12.61
C PHE A 9 12.12 -47.16 12.97
N PHE A 10 12.41 -46.63 14.13
CA PHE A 10 11.92 -45.30 14.54
C PHE A 10 12.79 -44.12 14.01
N SER A 11 14.01 -44.38 13.59
CA SER A 11 14.95 -43.31 13.16
C SER A 11 14.74 -42.88 11.71
N VAL A 12 14.21 -43.72 10.84
CA VAL A 12 14.06 -43.39 9.40
C VAL A 12 12.77 -42.61 9.16
N SER A 13 11.70 -42.88 9.93
CA SER A 13 10.43 -42.14 9.78
C SER A 13 10.50 -40.70 10.31
N ALA A 14 11.30 -40.44 11.33
CA ALA A 14 11.49 -39.07 11.84
C ALA A 14 12.29 -38.18 10.88
N PHE A 15 13.23 -38.75 10.10
CA PHE A 15 14.02 -38.01 9.12
C PHE A 15 13.21 -37.68 7.85
N LEU A 16 12.28 -38.53 7.45
CA LEU A 16 11.39 -38.28 6.30
C LEU A 16 10.34 -37.20 6.59
N ILE A 17 9.84 -37.10 7.83
CA ILE A 17 8.87 -36.06 8.24
C ILE A 17 9.55 -34.69 8.33
N PHE A 18 10.82 -34.61 8.68
CA PHE A 18 11.56 -33.34 8.74
C PHE A 18 11.92 -32.78 7.35
N PHE A 19 11.97 -33.64 6.32
CA PHE A 19 12.26 -33.22 4.94
C PHE A 19 11.01 -32.69 4.20
N ILE A 20 9.82 -33.05 4.64
CA ILE A 20 8.55 -32.63 4.00
C ILE A 20 8.08 -31.24 4.51
N LEU A 21 8.60 -30.76 5.65
CA LEU A 21 8.22 -29.46 6.23
C LEU A 21 9.07 -28.26 5.75
N ASN A 22 10.07 -28.50 4.91
CA ASN A 22 10.91 -27.43 4.32
C ASN A 22 10.57 -27.14 2.85
N THR A 23 9.34 -27.37 2.39
CA THR A 23 8.87 -26.62 1.21
C THR A 23 8.64 -25.19 1.69
N ALA A 24 9.71 -24.38 1.69
CA ALA A 24 9.57 -22.95 1.68
C ALA A 24 8.55 -22.64 0.58
N TYR A 25 7.37 -22.20 0.97
CA TYR A 25 6.38 -21.65 0.05
C TYR A 25 7.08 -20.47 -0.62
N SER A 26 7.71 -20.72 -1.77
CA SER A 26 8.27 -19.67 -2.61
C SER A 26 7.08 -18.77 -2.95
N ARG A 27 6.98 -17.65 -2.26
CA ARG A 27 5.90 -16.70 -2.49
C ARG A 27 6.04 -16.26 -3.95
N LYS A 28 4.99 -16.51 -4.74
CA LYS A 28 4.92 -16.09 -6.14
C LYS A 28 5.35 -14.63 -6.26
N ILE A 29 6.10 -14.30 -7.29
CA ILE A 29 6.57 -12.93 -7.55
C ILE A 29 5.36 -11.99 -7.69
N ASP A 30 5.36 -10.92 -6.89
CA ASP A 30 4.34 -9.86 -6.92
C ASP A 30 4.71 -8.84 -8.01
N PHE A 31 3.89 -8.77 -9.06
CA PHE A 31 4.12 -7.88 -10.19
C PHE A 31 4.21 -6.41 -9.76
N ASN A 32 3.25 -5.92 -9.00
CA ASN A 32 3.18 -4.51 -8.62
C ASN A 32 4.32 -4.08 -7.69
N ARG A 33 4.80 -4.97 -6.82
CA ARG A 33 5.83 -4.67 -5.83
C ARG A 33 7.25 -4.96 -6.31
N GLN A 34 7.44 -5.98 -7.14
CA GLN A 34 8.76 -6.47 -7.49
C GLN A 34 9.12 -6.27 -8.96
N ILE A 35 8.17 -6.42 -9.89
CA ILE A 35 8.42 -6.37 -11.34
C ILE A 35 8.18 -4.96 -11.89
N LYS A 36 7.02 -4.39 -11.65
CA LYS A 36 6.64 -3.08 -12.21
C LYS A 36 7.64 -1.97 -11.89
N PRO A 37 8.19 -1.85 -10.66
CA PRO A 37 9.25 -0.88 -10.39
C PRO A 37 10.50 -1.10 -11.27
N ILE A 38 10.95 -2.36 -11.45
CA ILE A 38 12.11 -2.66 -12.30
C ILE A 38 11.82 -2.26 -13.74
N LEU A 39 10.66 -2.66 -14.30
CA LEU A 39 10.28 -2.31 -15.66
C LEU A 39 10.17 -0.79 -15.84
N SER A 40 9.56 -0.09 -14.89
CA SER A 40 9.40 1.37 -14.92
C SER A 40 10.74 2.10 -14.94
N ASP A 41 11.65 1.72 -14.05
CA ASP A 41 12.90 2.44 -13.85
C ASP A 41 13.95 2.07 -14.90
N ARG A 42 13.93 0.84 -15.43
CA ARG A 42 15.00 0.30 -16.28
C ARG A 42 14.58 0.15 -17.74
N CYS A 43 13.29 -0.07 -18.05
CA CYS A 43 12.84 -0.48 -19.37
C CYS A 43 11.89 0.51 -20.04
N PHE A 44 11.00 1.17 -19.30
CA PHE A 44 9.92 1.99 -19.88
C PHE A 44 10.40 3.26 -20.58
N LYS A 45 11.64 3.68 -20.36
CA LYS A 45 12.22 4.79 -21.12
C LYS A 45 12.20 4.54 -22.65
N CYS A 46 12.38 3.26 -23.05
CA CYS A 46 12.40 2.82 -24.45
C CYS A 46 11.28 1.83 -24.79
N HIS A 47 10.70 1.14 -23.80
CA HIS A 47 9.68 0.10 -23.97
C HIS A 47 8.41 0.38 -23.14
N GLY A 48 8.15 1.67 -22.89
CA GLY A 48 7.03 2.15 -22.06
C GLY A 48 5.76 2.46 -22.84
N PRO A 49 4.82 3.21 -22.23
CA PRO A 49 3.51 3.49 -22.82
C PRO A 49 3.55 4.55 -23.94
N ASP A 50 4.58 5.35 -24.04
CA ASP A 50 4.70 6.41 -25.06
C ASP A 50 5.07 5.79 -26.41
N LYS A 51 4.06 5.59 -27.25
CA LYS A 51 4.21 4.96 -28.58
C LYS A 51 5.19 5.68 -29.50
N SER A 52 5.42 6.98 -29.30
CA SER A 52 6.34 7.79 -30.11
C SER A 52 7.82 7.50 -29.79
N LYS A 53 8.10 6.82 -28.67
CA LYS A 53 9.44 6.52 -28.17
C LYS A 53 9.73 5.03 -28.07
N VAL A 54 8.87 4.18 -28.62
CA VAL A 54 9.01 2.73 -28.50
C VAL A 54 10.09 2.22 -29.46
N ASP A 55 11.15 1.63 -28.91
CA ASP A 55 12.19 0.97 -29.68
C ASP A 55 11.77 -0.46 -30.08
N ALA A 56 12.10 -0.87 -31.31
CA ALA A 56 11.85 -2.22 -31.84
C ALA A 56 10.38 -2.69 -31.76
N GLU A 57 9.42 -1.76 -31.75
CA GLU A 57 7.98 -2.02 -31.62
C GLU A 57 7.60 -2.82 -30.36
N LEU A 58 8.50 -2.89 -29.37
CA LEU A 58 8.28 -3.62 -28.13
C LEU A 58 7.75 -2.71 -27.01
N GLN A 59 6.56 -3.00 -26.51
CA GLN A 59 6.06 -2.44 -25.26
C GLN A 59 6.03 -3.50 -24.15
N LEU A 60 6.53 -3.14 -22.96
CA LEU A 60 6.51 -3.99 -21.76
C LEU A 60 5.43 -3.54 -20.75
N THR A 61 4.39 -2.87 -21.22
CA THR A 61 3.36 -2.27 -20.38
C THR A 61 2.17 -3.17 -20.09
N SER A 62 1.96 -4.20 -20.93
CA SER A 62 0.91 -5.19 -20.75
C SER A 62 1.40 -6.59 -21.14
N PHE A 63 0.68 -7.60 -20.67
CA PHE A 63 0.97 -9.01 -21.01
C PHE A 63 0.90 -9.24 -22.52
N GLU A 64 -0.14 -8.73 -23.18
CA GLU A 64 -0.37 -8.90 -24.61
C GLU A 64 0.78 -8.30 -25.44
N ALA A 65 1.18 -7.06 -25.10
CA ALA A 65 2.26 -6.38 -25.83
C ALA A 65 3.63 -7.04 -25.60
N ALA A 66 3.91 -7.46 -24.37
CA ALA A 66 5.20 -8.08 -24.02
C ALA A 66 5.36 -9.50 -24.56
N THR A 67 4.24 -10.21 -24.81
CA THR A 67 4.23 -11.58 -25.35
C THR A 67 3.94 -11.63 -26.85
N ALA A 68 3.69 -10.49 -27.51
CA ALA A 68 3.45 -10.41 -28.93
C ALA A 68 4.68 -10.83 -29.75
N LEU A 69 4.45 -11.32 -30.99
CA LEU A 69 5.51 -11.60 -31.93
C LEU A 69 6.06 -10.27 -32.47
N LEU A 70 7.34 -10.04 -32.30
CA LEU A 70 8.03 -8.86 -32.78
C LEU A 70 8.38 -8.97 -34.27
N PRO A 71 8.69 -7.87 -34.98
CA PRO A 71 9.15 -7.91 -36.39
C PRO A 71 10.40 -8.76 -36.59
N SER A 72 11.20 -8.95 -35.55
CA SER A 72 12.37 -9.84 -35.54
C SER A 72 12.03 -11.33 -35.58
N GLY A 73 10.76 -11.73 -35.54
CA GLY A 73 10.31 -13.10 -35.44
C GLY A 73 10.45 -13.72 -34.03
N LYS A 74 10.84 -12.92 -33.03
CA LYS A 74 10.99 -13.36 -31.62
C LYS A 74 9.91 -12.75 -30.73
N ARG A 75 9.76 -13.32 -29.53
CA ARG A 75 8.92 -12.75 -28.45
C ARG A 75 9.81 -12.22 -27.33
N ALA A 76 9.48 -11.05 -26.81
CA ALA A 76 10.23 -10.53 -25.68
C ALA A 76 10.06 -11.42 -24.43
N ILE A 77 8.84 -11.85 -24.17
CA ILE A 77 8.50 -12.76 -23.07
C ILE A 77 7.73 -13.96 -23.62
N VAL A 78 8.19 -15.17 -23.29
CA VAL A 78 7.47 -16.42 -23.47
C VAL A 78 7.14 -16.94 -22.07
N PRO A 79 5.87 -16.87 -21.62
CA PRO A 79 5.49 -17.30 -20.28
C PRO A 79 5.94 -18.75 -20.00
N PHE A 80 6.45 -18.99 -18.79
CA PHE A 80 7.00 -20.27 -18.33
C PHE A 80 8.25 -20.74 -19.05
N ASN A 81 8.78 -19.99 -20.02
CA ASN A 81 9.94 -20.39 -20.81
C ASN A 81 11.00 -19.27 -20.88
N THR A 82 11.93 -19.33 -19.95
CA THR A 82 13.04 -18.37 -19.87
C THR A 82 14.04 -18.49 -21.01
N LYS A 83 14.18 -19.68 -21.63
CA LYS A 83 15.14 -19.91 -22.73
C LYS A 83 14.68 -19.27 -24.04
N GLU A 84 13.38 -19.29 -24.32
CA GLU A 84 12.80 -18.69 -25.51
C GLU A 84 12.44 -17.20 -25.35
N SER A 85 12.60 -16.66 -24.14
CA SER A 85 12.33 -15.26 -23.85
C SER A 85 13.51 -14.37 -24.25
N GLU A 86 13.33 -13.56 -25.29
CA GLU A 86 14.38 -12.65 -25.78
C GLU A 86 14.81 -11.63 -24.71
N LEU A 87 13.90 -11.21 -23.82
CA LEU A 87 14.21 -10.36 -22.67
C LEU A 87 15.28 -10.99 -21.78
N VAL A 88 15.12 -12.29 -21.44
CA VAL A 88 16.12 -13.00 -20.61
C VAL A 88 17.47 -13.04 -21.32
N ARG A 89 17.49 -13.40 -22.61
CA ARG A 89 18.73 -13.44 -23.39
C ARG A 89 19.45 -12.10 -23.36
N ARG A 90 18.69 -11.00 -23.54
CA ARG A 90 19.27 -9.65 -23.58
C ARG A 90 19.74 -9.13 -22.24
N ILE A 91 18.99 -9.33 -21.15
CA ILE A 91 19.44 -8.87 -19.83
C ILE A 91 20.62 -9.65 -19.30
N MET A 92 20.86 -10.86 -19.81
CA MET A 92 21.98 -11.73 -19.41
C MET A 92 23.17 -11.66 -20.37
N SER A 93 23.08 -10.92 -21.49
CA SER A 93 24.17 -10.76 -22.47
C SER A 93 25.30 -9.92 -21.90
N ASP A 94 26.53 -10.29 -22.26
CA ASP A 94 27.75 -9.49 -21.99
C ASP A 94 28.15 -8.64 -23.21
N ASP A 95 27.49 -8.83 -24.38
CA ASP A 95 27.72 -8.02 -25.56
C ASP A 95 27.09 -6.61 -25.40
N PRO A 96 27.90 -5.53 -25.47
CA PRO A 96 27.41 -4.16 -25.31
C PRO A 96 26.40 -3.72 -26.37
N HIS A 97 26.31 -4.41 -27.52
CA HIS A 97 25.33 -4.18 -28.58
C HIS A 97 24.03 -4.93 -28.39
N GLU A 98 24.01 -5.93 -27.52
CA GLU A 98 22.84 -6.77 -27.29
C GLU A 98 22.24 -6.62 -25.88
N VAL A 99 23.09 -6.31 -24.90
CA VAL A 99 22.66 -6.20 -23.49
C VAL A 99 21.59 -5.13 -23.31
N MET A 100 20.56 -5.45 -22.51
CA MET A 100 19.53 -4.49 -22.14
C MET A 100 19.48 -4.28 -20.62
N PRO A 101 19.36 -3.02 -20.17
CA PRO A 101 19.36 -1.78 -20.95
C PRO A 101 20.71 -1.54 -21.67
N LEU A 102 20.66 -0.89 -22.85
CA LEU A 102 21.89 -0.56 -23.59
C LEU A 102 22.81 0.38 -22.76
N PRO A 103 24.15 0.21 -22.83
CA PRO A 103 25.09 1.04 -22.05
C PRO A 103 24.91 2.55 -22.26
N LYS A 104 24.55 2.99 -23.48
CA LYS A 104 24.28 4.40 -23.81
C LYS A 104 23.09 5.02 -23.04
N SER A 105 22.24 4.19 -22.44
CA SER A 105 21.08 4.66 -21.64
C SER A 105 21.46 5.14 -20.24
N ASN A 106 22.65 4.77 -19.77
CA ASN A 106 23.12 4.92 -18.38
C ASN A 106 22.22 4.19 -17.33
N LEU A 107 21.46 3.20 -17.79
CA LEU A 107 20.63 2.34 -16.92
C LEU A 107 21.28 0.95 -16.83
N GLN A 108 21.25 0.35 -15.65
CA GLN A 108 21.80 -0.98 -15.41
C GLN A 108 20.87 -1.78 -14.50
N LEU A 109 20.77 -3.09 -14.76
CA LEU A 109 20.09 -4.03 -13.88
C LEU A 109 21.09 -4.63 -12.90
N THR A 110 20.73 -4.67 -11.63
CA THR A 110 21.47 -5.42 -10.61
C THR A 110 21.31 -6.93 -10.83
N ALA A 111 22.19 -7.72 -10.23
CA ALA A 111 22.07 -9.19 -10.29
C ALA A 111 20.75 -9.69 -9.68
N GLU A 112 20.27 -9.05 -8.62
CA GLU A 112 18.99 -9.39 -7.99
C GLU A 112 17.80 -9.02 -8.87
N GLU A 113 17.79 -7.84 -9.51
CA GLU A 113 16.73 -7.44 -10.46
C GLU A 113 16.66 -8.43 -11.65
N LYS A 114 17.81 -8.86 -12.18
CA LYS A 114 17.87 -9.88 -13.24
C LYS A 114 17.25 -11.20 -12.78
N LYS A 115 17.61 -11.66 -11.58
CA LYS A 115 17.08 -12.89 -10.97
C LYS A 115 15.57 -12.85 -10.79
N ILE A 116 15.05 -11.74 -10.27
CA ILE A 116 13.59 -11.51 -10.05
C ILE A 116 12.85 -11.55 -11.40
N LEU A 117 13.36 -10.89 -12.45
CA LEU A 117 12.75 -10.90 -13.78
C LEU A 117 12.73 -12.30 -14.38
N VAL A 118 13.83 -13.06 -14.28
CA VAL A 118 13.92 -14.45 -14.77
C VAL A 118 12.93 -15.35 -14.03
N GLN A 119 12.87 -15.24 -12.71
CA GLN A 119 11.92 -16.00 -11.90
C GLN A 119 10.46 -15.67 -12.25
N TRP A 120 10.14 -14.40 -12.40
CA TRP A 120 8.80 -13.96 -12.81
C TRP A 120 8.37 -14.57 -14.14
N ILE A 121 9.27 -14.61 -15.15
CA ILE A 121 8.99 -15.24 -16.43
C ILE A 121 8.81 -16.76 -16.27
N ALA A 122 9.64 -17.41 -15.45
CA ALA A 122 9.51 -18.83 -15.15
C ALA A 122 8.17 -19.17 -14.44
N GLU A 123 7.61 -18.23 -13.67
CA GLU A 123 6.31 -18.34 -12.99
C GLU A 123 5.12 -17.96 -13.88
N GLY A 124 5.34 -17.62 -15.16
CA GLY A 124 4.30 -17.33 -16.14
C GLY A 124 4.14 -15.87 -16.53
N ALA A 125 5.01 -14.99 -16.06
CA ALA A 125 5.05 -13.56 -16.40
C ALA A 125 3.69 -12.87 -16.20
N GLU A 126 3.02 -13.14 -15.06
CA GLU A 126 1.70 -12.59 -14.78
C GLU A 126 1.78 -11.09 -14.57
N TYR A 127 1.03 -10.33 -15.37
CA TYR A 127 0.80 -8.91 -15.20
C TYR A 127 -0.39 -8.67 -14.28
N GLN A 128 -0.36 -7.59 -13.55
CA GLN A 128 -1.48 -7.17 -12.67
C GLN A 128 -1.88 -5.74 -13.01
N GLU A 129 -3.15 -5.42 -12.83
CA GLU A 129 -3.62 -4.05 -12.85
C GLU A 129 -2.89 -3.21 -11.79
N HIS A 130 -2.95 -1.90 -11.94
CA HIS A 130 -2.38 -1.01 -10.93
C HIS A 130 -3.05 -1.30 -9.57
N TRP A 131 -2.23 -1.40 -8.51
CA TRP A 131 -2.69 -1.79 -7.17
C TRP A 131 -3.91 -1.01 -6.67
N ALA A 132 -4.05 0.28 -7.06
CA ALA A 132 -5.18 1.12 -6.68
C ALA A 132 -6.53 0.68 -7.27
N PHE A 133 -6.52 -0.13 -8.33
CA PHE A 133 -7.73 -0.66 -8.98
C PHE A 133 -8.01 -2.12 -8.64
N ILE A 134 -7.11 -2.77 -7.89
CA ILE A 134 -7.32 -4.12 -7.40
C ILE A 134 -8.18 -4.05 -6.13
N SER A 135 -9.29 -4.78 -6.13
CA SER A 135 -10.14 -4.88 -4.93
C SER A 135 -9.34 -5.34 -3.72
N PRO A 136 -9.49 -4.69 -2.55
CA PRO A 136 -8.79 -5.08 -1.33
C PRO A 136 -9.08 -6.54 -0.97
N PHE A 137 -8.03 -7.30 -0.71
CA PHE A 137 -8.14 -8.66 -0.20
C PHE A 137 -7.74 -8.70 1.27
N LYS A 138 -8.54 -9.39 2.08
CA LYS A 138 -8.24 -9.57 3.50
C LYS A 138 -7.24 -10.69 3.68
N TYR A 139 -5.98 -10.33 3.86
CA TYR A 139 -4.93 -11.30 4.19
C TYR A 139 -5.08 -11.80 5.64
N PRO A 140 -4.71 -13.05 5.93
CA PRO A 140 -4.62 -13.52 7.31
C PRO A 140 -3.55 -12.73 8.07
N SER A 141 -3.82 -12.46 9.36
CA SER A 141 -2.81 -11.85 10.23
C SER A 141 -1.52 -12.66 10.24
N PRO A 142 -0.37 -12.01 10.18
CA PRO A 142 0.90 -12.71 10.30
C PRO A 142 1.03 -13.36 11.70
N LEU A 143 1.77 -14.46 11.74
CA LEU A 143 2.14 -15.08 13.01
C LEU A 143 3.24 -14.22 13.68
N VAL A 144 3.03 -13.89 14.94
CA VAL A 144 3.96 -13.09 15.75
C VAL A 144 4.26 -13.80 17.07
N ILE A 145 5.44 -13.58 17.62
CA ILE A 145 5.90 -14.24 18.86
C ILE A 145 5.21 -13.62 20.07
N ASN A 146 5.21 -12.28 20.17
CA ASN A 146 4.62 -11.57 21.30
C ASN A 146 3.16 -11.15 21.03
N LYS A 147 2.28 -12.11 20.82
CA LYS A 147 0.85 -11.85 20.55
C LYS A 147 0.14 -11.06 21.67
N ALA A 148 0.64 -11.11 22.90
CA ALA A 148 0.05 -10.38 24.02
C ALA A 148 0.18 -8.85 23.89
N TRP A 149 1.17 -8.35 23.14
CA TRP A 149 1.31 -6.91 22.85
C TRP A 149 0.31 -6.43 21.79
N SER A 150 0.01 -7.27 20.81
CA SER A 150 -0.87 -6.94 19.68
C SER A 150 -2.33 -6.84 20.14
N LYS A 151 -2.97 -5.71 19.86
CA LYS A 151 -4.40 -5.45 20.11
C LYS A 151 -5.23 -5.55 18.82
N THR A 152 -4.62 -5.24 17.68
CA THR A 152 -5.28 -5.21 16.37
C THR A 152 -4.48 -5.96 15.31
N THR A 153 -5.10 -6.27 14.16
CA THR A 153 -4.39 -6.87 13.02
C THR A 153 -3.24 -5.99 12.51
N ILE A 154 -3.37 -4.67 12.61
CA ILE A 154 -2.31 -3.73 12.22
C ILE A 154 -1.08 -3.94 13.12
N ASP A 155 -1.30 -4.13 14.41
CA ASP A 155 -0.20 -4.39 15.36
C ASP A 155 0.54 -5.69 15.03
N ASP A 156 -0.16 -6.72 14.53
CA ASP A 156 0.49 -7.97 14.10
C ASP A 156 1.49 -7.71 12.96
N TYR A 157 1.12 -6.91 11.96
CA TYR A 157 2.03 -6.56 10.86
C TYR A 157 3.23 -5.72 11.33
N ILE A 158 3.00 -4.76 12.23
CA ILE A 158 4.07 -3.96 12.82
C ILE A 158 5.01 -4.83 13.64
N LEU A 159 4.44 -5.68 14.50
CA LEU A 159 5.21 -6.55 15.38
C LEU A 159 6.03 -7.56 14.59
N GLN A 160 5.48 -8.17 13.53
CA GLN A 160 6.23 -9.02 12.62
C GLN A 160 7.49 -8.32 12.10
N LYS A 161 7.36 -7.06 11.66
CA LYS A 161 8.50 -6.30 11.13
C LYS A 161 9.54 -5.94 12.21
N LEU A 162 9.11 -5.70 13.43
CA LEU A 162 10.01 -5.49 14.56
C LEU A 162 10.77 -6.79 14.89
N GLU A 163 10.06 -7.91 14.98
CA GLU A 163 10.63 -9.23 15.27
C GLU A 163 11.63 -9.68 14.20
N GLU A 164 11.32 -9.48 12.90
CA GLU A 164 12.24 -9.74 11.78
C GLU A 164 13.59 -8.99 11.93
N LYS A 165 13.57 -7.83 12.57
CA LYS A 165 14.76 -7.00 12.83
C LYS A 165 15.36 -7.18 14.22
N GLY A 166 14.84 -8.09 15.02
CA GLY A 166 15.27 -8.30 16.42
C GLY A 166 14.92 -7.13 17.35
N LEU A 167 13.96 -6.29 16.97
CA LEU A 167 13.49 -5.14 17.75
C LEU A 167 12.28 -5.51 18.59
N LYS A 168 12.06 -4.74 19.65
CA LYS A 168 10.85 -4.84 20.49
C LYS A 168 10.09 -3.53 20.46
N PRO A 169 8.74 -3.59 20.62
CA PRO A 169 7.94 -2.37 20.82
C PRO A 169 8.40 -1.60 22.06
N ASN A 170 8.25 -0.29 22.02
CA ASN A 170 8.40 0.54 23.20
C ASN A 170 7.24 0.32 24.18
N ASN A 171 7.43 0.74 25.44
CA ASN A 171 6.35 0.79 26.42
C ASN A 171 5.25 1.76 25.98
N GLU A 172 4.05 1.52 26.46
CA GLU A 172 2.94 2.42 26.25
C GLU A 172 3.27 3.83 26.82
N ALA A 173 2.83 4.87 26.11
CA ALA A 173 3.03 6.23 26.55
C ALA A 173 2.25 6.55 27.84
N THR A 174 2.68 7.55 28.60
CA THR A 174 1.90 8.01 29.77
C THR A 174 0.58 8.64 29.36
N LYS A 175 -0.39 8.70 30.24
CA LYS A 175 -1.73 9.26 29.96
C LYS A 175 -1.66 10.72 29.47
N GLU A 176 -0.74 11.53 30.01
CA GLU A 176 -0.54 12.92 29.58
C GLU A 176 -0.11 12.99 28.11
N VAL A 177 0.77 12.08 27.68
CA VAL A 177 1.23 12.00 26.30
C VAL A 177 0.12 11.48 25.39
N ILE A 178 -0.66 10.49 25.86
CA ILE A 178 -1.78 9.90 25.11
C ILE A 178 -2.85 10.97 24.82
N ILE A 179 -3.35 11.66 25.85
CA ILE A 179 -4.38 12.68 25.66
C ILE A 179 -3.91 13.82 24.75
N ARG A 180 -2.64 14.25 24.89
CA ARG A 180 -2.09 15.27 24.02
C ARG A 180 -2.06 14.83 22.56
N ARG A 181 -1.60 13.61 22.28
CA ARG A 181 -1.57 13.06 20.92
C ARG A 181 -2.97 12.94 20.34
N LEU A 182 -3.89 12.32 21.06
CA LEU A 182 -5.27 12.15 20.60
C LEU A 182 -5.97 13.49 20.31
N SER A 183 -5.79 14.48 21.20
CA SER A 183 -6.40 15.80 21.00
C SER A 183 -5.86 16.49 19.74
N LEU A 184 -4.55 16.48 19.53
CA LEU A 184 -3.94 17.08 18.34
C LEU A 184 -4.31 16.32 17.05
N ASP A 185 -4.38 15.00 17.11
CA ASP A 185 -4.70 14.18 15.93
C ASP A 185 -6.19 14.31 15.55
N LEU A 186 -7.11 14.25 16.53
CA LEU A 186 -8.54 14.20 16.27
C LEU A 186 -9.19 15.57 16.14
N ILE A 187 -8.76 16.56 16.92
CA ILE A 187 -9.40 17.90 16.94
C ILE A 187 -8.44 19.06 16.62
N GLY A 188 -7.14 18.77 16.43
CA GLY A 188 -6.14 19.77 16.09
C GLY A 188 -5.79 20.75 17.22
N LEU A 189 -6.37 20.59 18.41
CA LEU A 189 -6.20 21.47 19.55
C LEU A 189 -5.54 20.72 20.72
N PRO A 190 -4.69 21.37 21.53
CA PRO A 190 -4.17 20.77 22.75
C PRO A 190 -5.27 20.60 23.78
N PRO A 191 -5.20 19.59 24.66
CA PRO A 191 -6.14 19.45 25.76
C PRO A 191 -5.94 20.56 26.80
N THR A 192 -7.00 20.92 27.50
CA THR A 192 -6.93 21.81 28.69
C THR A 192 -6.28 21.09 29.86
N VAL A 193 -5.80 21.85 30.84
CA VAL A 193 -5.22 21.29 32.08
C VAL A 193 -6.25 20.42 32.82
N GLU A 194 -7.50 20.83 32.86
CA GLU A 194 -8.59 20.09 33.50
C GLU A 194 -8.84 18.74 32.78
N GLU A 195 -8.87 18.73 31.44
CA GLU A 195 -9.05 17.51 30.67
C GLU A 195 -7.90 16.52 30.90
N VAL A 196 -6.66 17.01 31.00
CA VAL A 196 -5.50 16.17 31.33
C VAL A 196 -5.66 15.57 32.72
N GLN A 197 -6.01 16.38 33.72
CA GLN A 197 -6.19 15.91 35.09
C GLN A 197 -7.31 14.87 35.20
N ASN A 198 -8.43 15.10 34.53
CA ASN A 198 -9.56 14.18 34.52
C ASN A 198 -9.18 12.84 33.88
N PHE A 199 -8.47 12.84 32.77
CA PHE A 199 -8.03 11.61 32.10
C PHE A 199 -6.95 10.87 32.89
N VAL A 200 -5.98 11.57 33.48
CA VAL A 200 -4.90 10.95 34.28
C VAL A 200 -5.49 10.27 35.51
N ASN A 201 -6.45 10.91 36.21
CA ASN A 201 -7.09 10.39 37.40
C ASN A 201 -8.15 9.31 37.11
N ASP A 202 -8.59 9.13 35.88
CA ASP A 202 -9.56 8.12 35.52
C ASP A 202 -8.93 6.72 35.52
N ALA A 203 -9.19 5.92 36.55
CA ALA A 203 -8.70 4.55 36.70
C ALA A 203 -9.58 3.50 35.97
N SER A 204 -10.62 3.93 35.26
CA SER A 204 -11.52 3.01 34.57
C SER A 204 -10.82 2.29 33.41
N PRO A 205 -11.08 1.00 33.15
CA PRO A 205 -10.54 0.25 32.03
C PRO A 205 -10.98 0.80 30.66
N THR A 206 -12.05 1.62 30.60
CA THR A 206 -12.56 2.24 29.38
C THR A 206 -12.22 3.74 29.29
N ALA A 207 -11.29 4.24 30.08
CA ALA A 207 -10.89 5.65 30.08
C ALA A 207 -10.40 6.12 28.71
N TYR A 208 -9.63 5.28 28.00
CA TYR A 208 -9.11 5.59 26.67
C TYR A 208 -10.23 5.69 25.63
N GLU A 209 -11.13 4.72 25.58
CA GLU A 209 -12.25 4.69 24.65
C GLU A 209 -13.18 5.89 24.86
N ARG A 210 -13.50 6.22 26.12
CA ARG A 210 -14.32 7.41 26.44
C ARG A 210 -13.66 8.72 26.02
N LEU A 211 -12.34 8.81 26.16
CA LEU A 211 -11.60 9.97 25.66
C LEU A 211 -11.70 10.09 24.15
N VAL A 212 -11.52 8.99 23.42
CA VAL A 212 -11.65 8.94 21.95
C VAL A 212 -13.07 9.33 21.52
N ASP A 213 -14.10 8.74 22.13
CA ASP A 213 -15.52 9.02 21.81
C ASP A 213 -15.86 10.49 22.03
N ARG A 214 -15.37 11.08 23.13
CA ARG A 214 -15.54 12.50 23.42
C ARG A 214 -14.90 13.39 22.36
N LEU A 215 -13.68 13.08 21.94
CA LEU A 215 -12.97 13.85 20.90
C LEU A 215 -13.64 13.71 19.53
N LEU A 216 -14.08 12.52 19.16
CA LEU A 216 -14.81 12.26 17.91
C LEU A 216 -16.18 12.98 17.88
N SER A 217 -16.81 13.20 19.04
CA SER A 217 -18.08 13.93 19.17
C SER A 217 -17.91 15.45 19.20
N SER A 218 -16.68 15.94 19.22
CA SER A 218 -16.39 17.38 19.21
C SER A 218 -16.65 17.99 17.83
N PRO A 219 -17.23 19.20 17.73
CA PRO A 219 -17.36 19.90 16.45
C PRO A 219 -16.01 20.18 15.78
N HIS A 220 -14.95 20.31 16.56
CA HIS A 220 -13.58 20.50 16.07
C HIS A 220 -13.01 19.27 15.33
N PHE A 221 -13.62 18.08 15.48
CA PHE A 221 -13.24 16.90 14.70
C PHE A 221 -13.44 17.15 13.20
N GLY A 222 -14.61 17.64 12.81
CA GLY A 222 -14.88 17.99 11.42
C GLY A 222 -13.98 19.10 10.89
N GLU A 223 -13.69 20.13 11.71
CA GLU A 223 -12.75 21.19 11.33
C GLU A 223 -11.36 20.62 11.07
N ARG A 224 -10.86 19.75 11.94
CA ARG A 224 -9.54 19.10 11.79
C ARG A 224 -9.47 18.21 10.53
N MET A 225 -10.49 17.37 10.31
CA MET A 225 -10.53 16.46 9.17
C MET A 225 -10.73 17.21 7.83
N ALA A 226 -11.49 18.31 7.85
CA ALA A 226 -11.73 19.11 6.66
C ALA A 226 -10.45 19.75 6.07
N LEU A 227 -9.44 20.04 6.88
CA LEU A 227 -8.21 20.69 6.42
C LEU A 227 -7.54 19.91 5.26
N GLU A 228 -7.34 18.62 5.43
CA GLU A 228 -6.68 17.79 4.42
C GLU A 228 -7.52 17.66 3.14
N TRP A 229 -8.85 17.58 3.29
CA TRP A 229 -9.74 17.55 2.15
C TRP A 229 -9.78 18.87 1.39
N LEU A 230 -9.82 20.00 2.10
CA LEU A 230 -9.85 21.33 1.50
C LEU A 230 -8.54 21.64 0.73
N ASP A 231 -7.40 21.13 1.19
CA ASP A 231 -6.14 21.19 0.46
C ASP A 231 -6.20 20.41 -0.86
N VAL A 232 -6.74 19.20 -0.85
CA VAL A 232 -6.95 18.37 -2.06
C VAL A 232 -7.93 19.05 -3.02
N ALA A 233 -9.02 19.62 -2.49
CA ALA A 233 -10.03 20.35 -3.25
C ALA A 233 -9.54 21.73 -3.75
N ARG A 234 -8.35 22.16 -3.34
CA ARG A 234 -7.80 23.47 -3.67
C ARG A 234 -8.68 24.63 -3.22
N TYR A 235 -9.31 24.48 -2.04
CA TYR A 235 -10.11 25.51 -1.43
C TYR A 235 -9.27 26.73 -1.02
N ALA A 236 -9.79 27.92 -1.27
CA ALA A 236 -9.25 29.17 -0.73
C ALA A 236 -10.36 30.20 -0.51
N ASP A 237 -10.20 31.03 0.51
CA ASP A 237 -11.11 32.17 0.82
C ASP A 237 -10.88 33.36 -0.11
N SER A 238 -9.79 33.36 -0.90
CA SER A 238 -9.46 34.43 -1.85
C SER A 238 -8.96 33.83 -3.17
N HIS A 239 -8.70 34.69 -4.17
CA HIS A 239 -8.12 34.23 -5.45
C HIS A 239 -6.64 33.85 -5.33
N GLY A 240 -5.92 34.36 -4.32
CA GLY A 240 -4.49 34.09 -4.10
C GLY A 240 -3.56 34.66 -5.17
N TYR A 241 -4.08 35.44 -6.13
CA TYR A 241 -3.33 35.95 -7.25
C TYR A 241 -3.86 37.31 -7.73
N GLN A 242 -2.99 38.20 -8.25
CA GLN A 242 -3.30 39.57 -8.69
C GLN A 242 -3.97 40.38 -7.58
N ASP A 243 -5.23 40.79 -7.78
CA ASP A 243 -5.96 41.64 -6.85
C ASP A 243 -6.40 40.94 -5.55
N ASP A 244 -6.18 39.63 -5.46
CA ASP A 244 -6.45 38.77 -4.30
C ASP A 244 -7.83 39.02 -3.64
N GLY A 245 -8.85 39.24 -4.46
CA GLY A 245 -10.21 39.47 -4.00
C GLY A 245 -10.81 38.27 -3.22
N MET A 246 -11.56 38.56 -2.16
CA MET A 246 -12.27 37.55 -1.37
C MET A 246 -13.31 36.81 -2.22
N ARG A 247 -13.50 35.52 -1.94
CA ARG A 247 -14.49 34.63 -2.61
C ARG A 247 -15.53 34.17 -1.59
N ASN A 248 -16.77 34.07 -2.02
CA ASN A 248 -17.86 33.55 -1.20
C ASN A 248 -18.01 32.02 -1.30
N THR A 249 -16.91 31.29 -1.08
CA THR A 249 -16.86 29.80 -1.17
C THR A 249 -17.00 29.13 0.20
N TYR A 250 -17.10 29.89 1.28
CA TYR A 250 -17.21 29.38 2.64
C TYR A 250 -18.38 28.40 2.86
N PRO A 251 -19.51 28.44 2.14
CA PRO A 251 -20.58 27.44 2.34
C PRO A 251 -20.10 26.02 2.05
N TYR A 252 -19.24 25.84 1.03
CA TYR A 252 -18.63 24.54 0.71
C TYR A 252 -17.71 24.07 1.86
N ARG A 253 -16.83 24.94 2.39
CA ARG A 253 -16.00 24.61 3.56
C ARG A 253 -16.86 24.14 4.73
N ASP A 254 -17.90 24.91 5.05
CA ASP A 254 -18.77 24.61 6.18
C ASP A 254 -19.56 23.32 5.95
N TRP A 255 -19.95 23.04 4.72
CA TRP A 255 -20.54 21.74 4.35
C TRP A 255 -19.56 20.59 4.56
N VAL A 256 -18.29 20.71 4.11
CA VAL A 256 -17.25 19.69 4.32
C VAL A 256 -17.08 19.39 5.81
N ILE A 257 -16.97 20.42 6.64
CA ILE A 257 -16.87 20.28 8.10
C ILE A 257 -18.07 19.51 8.67
N ARG A 258 -19.30 19.87 8.28
CA ARG A 258 -20.51 19.16 8.71
C ARG A 258 -20.54 17.73 8.22
N ALA A 259 -20.12 17.46 7.01
CA ALA A 259 -20.08 16.11 6.41
C ALA A 259 -19.15 15.17 7.21
N PHE A 260 -17.97 15.65 7.64
CA PHE A 260 -17.08 14.91 8.53
C PHE A 260 -17.69 14.70 9.92
N ASN A 261 -18.27 15.72 10.53
CA ASN A 261 -18.92 15.59 11.83
C ASN A 261 -20.13 14.65 11.83
N GLN A 262 -20.82 14.52 10.69
CA GLN A 262 -21.94 13.58 10.48
C GLN A 262 -21.48 12.20 10.06
N ASN A 263 -20.17 12.00 9.89
CA ASN A 263 -19.59 10.77 9.34
C ASN A 263 -20.30 10.34 8.03
N LEU A 264 -20.51 11.31 7.11
CA LEU A 264 -21.14 11.07 5.83
C LEU A 264 -20.33 10.01 5.07
N SER A 265 -21.00 8.96 4.56
CA SER A 265 -20.32 7.89 3.85
C SER A 265 -19.59 8.40 2.61
N TYR A 266 -18.42 7.82 2.31
CA TYR A 266 -17.52 8.29 1.25
C TYR A 266 -18.19 8.31 -0.14
N ASP A 267 -19.04 7.34 -0.44
CA ASP A 267 -19.80 7.28 -1.68
C ASP A 267 -20.76 8.49 -1.81
N LYS A 268 -21.53 8.81 -0.76
CA LYS A 268 -22.41 10.00 -0.74
C LYS A 268 -21.63 11.29 -0.79
N PHE A 269 -20.55 11.38 0.00
CA PHE A 269 -19.66 12.54 0.02
C PHE A 269 -19.12 12.83 -1.39
N THR A 270 -18.69 11.80 -2.12
CA THR A 270 -18.16 11.94 -3.48
C THR A 270 -19.26 12.27 -4.49
N ILE A 271 -20.40 11.55 -4.43
CA ILE A 271 -21.52 11.77 -5.37
C ILE A 271 -22.03 13.20 -5.24
N TRP A 272 -22.21 13.72 -4.03
CA TRP A 272 -22.75 15.05 -3.83
C TRP A 272 -21.83 16.13 -4.39
N GLN A 273 -20.52 15.99 -4.25
CA GLN A 273 -19.55 16.93 -4.81
C GLN A 273 -19.43 16.88 -6.33
N LEU A 274 -19.69 15.73 -6.96
CA LEU A 274 -19.57 15.59 -8.41
C LEU A 274 -20.89 15.79 -9.17
N ALA A 275 -22.02 15.53 -8.53
CA ALA A 275 -23.32 15.46 -9.18
C ALA A 275 -24.48 15.77 -8.21
N GLY A 276 -24.25 16.56 -7.18
CA GLY A 276 -25.26 16.91 -6.18
C GLY A 276 -26.46 17.64 -6.79
N ASP A 277 -26.22 18.52 -7.75
CA ASP A 277 -27.23 19.27 -8.51
C ASP A 277 -28.05 18.40 -9.47
N LEU A 278 -27.53 17.23 -9.86
CA LEU A 278 -28.22 16.29 -10.76
C LEU A 278 -29.08 15.26 -10.01
N LEU A 279 -29.09 15.30 -8.69
CA LEU A 279 -29.90 14.40 -7.86
C LEU A 279 -31.39 14.78 -7.97
N PRO A 280 -32.34 13.82 -7.90
CA PRO A 280 -33.77 14.12 -7.88
C PRO A 280 -34.14 14.97 -6.64
N ASN A 281 -34.69 16.18 -6.86
CA ASN A 281 -35.03 17.13 -5.80
C ASN A 281 -33.92 17.40 -4.82
N PRO A 282 -32.76 17.95 -5.27
CA PRO A 282 -31.59 18.08 -4.44
C PRO A 282 -31.84 19.00 -3.24
N THR A 283 -31.30 18.62 -2.09
CA THR A 283 -31.30 19.47 -0.89
C THR A 283 -30.28 20.61 -1.02
N LEU A 284 -30.38 21.61 -0.16
CA LEU A 284 -29.40 22.70 -0.13
C LEU A 284 -27.97 22.19 0.09
N ASP A 285 -27.79 21.22 0.98
CA ASP A 285 -26.47 20.60 1.24
C ASP A 285 -25.91 19.87 -0.01
N GLN A 286 -26.77 19.25 -0.82
CA GLN A 286 -26.38 18.61 -2.08
C GLN A 286 -26.03 19.61 -3.18
N LEU A 287 -26.63 20.81 -3.13
CA LEU A 287 -26.30 21.91 -4.06
C LEU A 287 -25.02 22.67 -3.67
N ILE A 288 -24.67 22.66 -2.38
CA ILE A 288 -23.45 23.32 -1.84
C ILE A 288 -22.23 22.42 -2.01
N ALA A 289 -22.45 21.10 -1.93
CA ALA A 289 -21.38 20.12 -2.04
C ALA A 289 -20.68 20.16 -3.41
#